data_805c72e05ba9fd36b19d49ab606c5b81
#
_entry.id   805c72e05ba9fd36b19d49ab606c5b81
#
_cell.length_a   1.000
_cell.length_b   1.000
_cell.length_c   1.000
_cell.angle_alpha   90.00
_cell.angle_beta   90.00
_cell.angle_gamma   90.00
#
_symmetry.space_group_name_H-M   'P 1'
#
loop_
_entity.id
_entity.type
_entity.pdbx_description
1 polymer ?
#
loop_
_entity_poly.entity_id
_entity_poly.type
_entity_poly.pdbx_seq_one_letter_code
_entity_poly.pdbx_strand_id
1 'polypeptide(L)'
;SATSAKALCLHGALHWAITSWSGFLMMLDGPNKQLLLVAHQKGFLHSFSLLGFGSALYMGCFPKVTPERANLCFWLMAGGAWVSFVFDNNAAFINSALPLAAEKAGATADPESLNATLLKLSAMAMGVGSMLLCVGMDLALLMGKSSDKKKN
;
A
#
# COMPACT_ATOMS: atom_id res chain seq x y z
N SER A 1 3.04 16.88 6.25
CA SER A 1 2.92 18.11 5.48
C SER A 1 1.81 17.97 4.44
N ALA A 2 1.17 19.07 4.06
CA ALA A 2 0.09 19.08 3.06
C ALA A 2 0.54 18.48 1.70
N THR A 3 1.78 18.70 1.31
CA THR A 3 2.35 18.17 0.07
C THR A 3 2.41 16.64 0.08
N SER A 4 2.95 16.03 1.14
CA SER A 4 3.02 14.56 1.26
C SER A 4 1.63 13.93 1.37
N ALA A 5 0.68 14.59 2.04
CA ALA A 5 -0.70 14.16 2.13
C ALA A 5 -1.37 14.11 0.74
N LYS A 6 -1.26 15.20 -0.02
CA LYS A 6 -1.78 15.28 -1.40
C LYS A 6 -1.12 14.24 -2.32
N ALA A 7 0.20 14.04 -2.17
CA ALA A 7 0.93 13.04 -2.93
C ALA A 7 0.43 11.62 -2.63
N LEU A 8 0.22 11.27 -1.37
CA LEU A 8 -0.36 9.96 -1.00
C LEU A 8 -1.75 9.77 -1.62
N CYS A 9 -2.63 10.78 -1.54
CA CYS A 9 -3.95 10.71 -2.14
C CYS A 9 -3.88 10.55 -3.67
N LEU A 10 -3.01 11.31 -4.35
CA LEU A 10 -2.84 11.20 -5.79
C LEU A 10 -2.35 9.81 -6.19
N HIS A 11 -1.32 9.29 -5.53
CA HIS A 11 -0.81 7.95 -5.81
C HIS A 11 -1.83 6.87 -5.48
N GLY A 12 -2.64 7.05 -4.43
CA GLY A 12 -3.74 6.15 -4.12
C GLY A 12 -4.81 6.11 -5.21
N ALA A 13 -5.20 7.27 -5.74
CA ALA A 13 -6.15 7.37 -6.85
C ALA A 13 -5.59 6.78 -8.16
N LEU A 14 -4.34 7.08 -8.49
CA LEU A 14 -3.65 6.50 -9.66
C LEU A 14 -3.52 4.97 -9.54
N HIS A 15 -3.13 4.51 -8.36
CA HIS A 15 -3.01 3.08 -8.09
C HIS A 15 -4.36 2.36 -8.20
N TRP A 16 -5.44 2.99 -7.72
CA TRP A 16 -6.81 2.50 -7.91
C TRP A 16 -7.16 2.36 -9.39
N ALA A 17 -6.95 3.42 -10.18
CA ALA A 17 -7.27 3.41 -11.60
C ALA A 17 -6.51 2.32 -12.34
N ILE A 18 -5.19 2.20 -12.14
CA ILE A 18 -4.34 1.20 -12.79
C ILE A 18 -4.70 -0.22 -12.31
N THR A 19 -4.99 -0.40 -11.02
CA THR A 19 -5.46 -1.69 -10.50
C THR A 19 -6.79 -2.09 -11.14
N SER A 20 -7.73 -1.16 -11.32
CA SER A 20 -8.99 -1.43 -12.03
C SER A 20 -8.74 -1.90 -13.46
N TRP A 21 -7.82 -1.24 -14.18
CA TRP A 21 -7.40 -1.66 -15.51
C TRP A 21 -6.72 -3.02 -15.52
N SER A 22 -5.91 -3.36 -14.51
CA SER A 22 -5.25 -4.66 -14.43
C SER A 22 -6.21 -5.85 -14.36
N GLY A 23 -7.46 -5.62 -13.98
CA GLY A 23 -8.51 -6.62 -14.02
C GLY A 23 -8.73 -7.23 -15.43
N PHE A 24 -8.44 -6.47 -16.49
CA PHE A 24 -8.49 -7.00 -17.87
C PHE A 24 -7.42 -8.05 -18.14
N LEU A 25 -6.32 -8.08 -17.39
CA LEU A 25 -5.30 -9.13 -17.51
C LEU A 25 -5.88 -10.52 -17.21
N MET A 26 -6.93 -10.60 -16.40
CA MET A 26 -7.62 -11.87 -16.11
C MET A 26 -8.36 -12.47 -17.32
N MET A 27 -8.56 -11.68 -18.38
CA MET A 27 -9.14 -12.15 -19.65
C MET A 27 -8.10 -12.78 -20.59
N LEU A 28 -6.80 -12.57 -20.32
CA LEU A 28 -5.73 -13.14 -21.13
C LEU A 28 -5.57 -14.63 -20.86
N ASP A 29 -5.23 -15.39 -21.91
CA ASP A 29 -4.78 -16.76 -21.79
C ASP A 29 -3.30 -16.80 -21.40
N GLY A 30 -2.93 -17.75 -20.53
CA GLY A 30 -1.54 -17.98 -20.10
C GLY A 30 -1.21 -17.58 -18.68
N PRO A 31 -1.51 -16.37 -18.20
CA PRO A 31 -1.20 -16.02 -16.81
C PRO A 31 -2.03 -16.84 -15.80
N ASN A 32 -1.44 -17.09 -14.62
CA ASN A 32 -2.16 -17.72 -13.52
C ASN A 32 -3.24 -16.77 -12.97
N LYS A 33 -4.50 -17.08 -13.29
CA LYS A 33 -5.66 -16.22 -12.97
C LYS A 33 -5.87 -16.04 -11.46
N GLN A 34 -5.52 -17.05 -10.66
CA GLN A 34 -5.63 -16.95 -9.21
C GLN A 34 -4.61 -15.96 -8.62
N LEU A 35 -3.39 -15.97 -9.14
CA LEU A 35 -2.37 -14.97 -8.73
C LEU A 35 -2.75 -13.57 -9.22
N LEU A 36 -3.31 -13.43 -10.44
CA LEU A 36 -3.82 -12.13 -10.91
C LEU A 36 -4.95 -11.60 -10.03
N LEU A 37 -5.86 -12.48 -9.58
CA LEU A 37 -6.93 -12.08 -8.65
C LEU A 37 -6.37 -11.57 -7.33
N VAL A 38 -5.36 -12.26 -6.77
CA VAL A 38 -4.68 -11.82 -5.54
C VAL A 38 -3.99 -10.48 -5.77
N ALA A 39 -3.28 -10.30 -6.88
CA ALA A 39 -2.63 -9.04 -7.25
C ALA A 39 -3.63 -7.89 -7.34
N HIS A 40 -4.78 -8.13 -7.98
CA HIS A 40 -5.86 -7.16 -8.13
C HIS A 40 -6.46 -6.76 -6.77
N GLN A 41 -6.77 -7.72 -5.91
CA GLN A 41 -7.28 -7.46 -4.56
C GLN A 41 -6.27 -6.66 -3.70
N LYS A 42 -4.99 -7.04 -3.71
CA LYS A 42 -3.92 -6.31 -3.02
C LYS A 42 -3.77 -4.88 -3.55
N GLY A 43 -3.86 -4.70 -4.86
CA GLY A 43 -3.82 -3.38 -5.49
C GLY A 43 -4.89 -2.45 -4.92
N PHE A 44 -6.12 -2.91 -4.76
CA PHE A 44 -7.18 -2.11 -4.11
C PHE A 44 -6.88 -1.82 -2.65
N LEU A 45 -6.40 -2.80 -1.88
CA LEU A 45 -6.03 -2.58 -0.48
C LEU A 45 -4.92 -1.52 -0.34
N HIS A 46 -3.91 -1.56 -1.22
CA HIS A 46 -2.86 -0.54 -1.26
C HIS A 46 -3.42 0.84 -1.62
N SER A 47 -4.32 0.92 -2.60
CA SER A 47 -4.98 2.17 -2.99
C SER A 47 -5.76 2.78 -1.84
N PHE A 48 -6.56 1.99 -1.14
CA PHE A 48 -7.31 2.44 0.04
C PHE A 48 -6.38 2.87 1.17
N SER A 49 -5.28 2.15 1.41
CA SER A 49 -4.30 2.52 2.42
C SER A 49 -3.67 3.88 2.12
N LEU A 50 -3.23 4.11 0.87
CA LEU A 50 -2.65 5.39 0.45
C LEU A 50 -3.66 6.54 0.57
N LEU A 51 -4.90 6.34 0.10
CA LEU A 51 -5.97 7.33 0.21
C LEU A 51 -6.33 7.61 1.67
N GLY A 52 -6.49 6.58 2.49
CA GLY A 52 -6.85 6.70 3.89
C GLY A 52 -5.80 7.45 4.71
N PHE A 53 -4.54 7.03 4.62
CA PHE A 53 -3.44 7.70 5.31
C PHE A 53 -3.18 9.11 4.76
N GLY A 54 -3.30 9.32 3.45
CA GLY A 54 -3.18 10.63 2.83
C GLY A 54 -4.26 11.58 3.33
N SER A 55 -5.51 11.14 3.37
CA SER A 55 -6.64 11.93 3.88
C SER A 55 -6.49 12.24 5.37
N ALA A 56 -6.13 11.25 6.19
CA ALA A 56 -5.91 11.43 7.61
C ALA A 56 -4.77 12.42 7.92
N LEU A 57 -3.67 12.33 7.14
CA LEU A 57 -2.55 13.27 7.24
C LEU A 57 -2.98 14.69 6.82
N TYR A 58 -3.81 14.82 5.77
CA TYR A 58 -4.36 16.10 5.32
C TYR A 58 -5.27 16.75 6.37
N MET A 59 -6.11 15.94 7.01
CA MET A 59 -7.02 16.39 8.08
C MET A 59 -6.32 16.69 9.41
N GLY A 60 -5.01 16.46 9.51
CA GLY A 60 -4.24 16.75 10.73
C GLY A 60 -4.38 15.68 11.83
N CYS A 61 -4.82 14.46 11.50
CA CYS A 61 -4.94 13.36 12.47
C CYS A 61 -3.59 12.89 13.04
N PHE A 62 -2.47 13.36 12.46
CA PHE A 62 -1.11 13.02 12.87
C PHE A 62 -0.32 14.29 13.30
N PRO A 63 -0.71 14.97 14.40
CA PRO A 63 -0.16 16.27 14.76
C PRO A 63 1.34 16.25 15.14
N LYS A 64 1.86 15.07 15.49
CA LYS A 64 3.28 14.88 15.86
C LYS A 64 4.18 14.45 14.70
N VAL A 65 3.63 14.31 13.50
CA VAL A 65 4.40 13.92 12.32
C VAL A 65 5.05 15.14 11.69
N THR A 66 6.38 15.18 11.70
CA THR A 66 7.15 16.25 11.03
C THR A 66 7.03 16.14 9.51
N PRO A 67 7.29 17.22 8.75
CA PRO A 67 7.29 17.20 7.28
C PRO A 67 8.23 16.14 6.70
N GLU A 68 9.41 15.97 7.28
CA GLU A 68 10.44 15.00 6.84
C GLU A 68 9.93 13.57 7.04
N ARG A 69 9.33 13.29 8.21
CA ARG A 69 8.72 12.00 8.50
C ARG A 69 7.55 11.72 7.56
N ALA A 70 6.68 12.71 7.31
CA ALA A 70 5.58 12.57 6.37
C ALA A 70 6.09 12.26 4.93
N ASN A 71 7.20 12.88 4.52
CA ASN A 71 7.82 12.61 3.23
C ASN A 71 8.43 11.20 3.16
N LEU A 72 9.13 10.77 4.22
CA LEU A 72 9.64 9.40 4.32
C LEU A 72 8.51 8.37 4.24
N CYS A 73 7.42 8.58 5.00
CA CYS A 73 6.24 7.71 4.95
C CYS A 73 5.63 7.63 3.55
N PHE A 74 5.55 8.78 2.85
CA PHE A 74 5.09 8.80 1.46
C PHE A 74 5.94 7.89 0.57
N TRP A 75 7.27 8.02 0.59
CA TRP A 75 8.14 7.20 -0.27
C TRP A 75 8.08 5.72 0.08
N LEU A 76 8.02 5.38 1.37
CA LEU A 76 7.90 4.00 1.81
C LEU A 76 6.56 3.38 1.38
N MET A 77 5.45 4.09 1.59
CA MET A 77 4.12 3.57 1.31
C MET A 77 3.82 3.56 -0.19
N ALA A 78 4.03 4.66 -0.89
CA ALA A 78 3.76 4.74 -2.33
C ALA A 78 4.75 3.86 -3.12
N GLY A 79 6.04 3.92 -2.80
CA GLY A 79 7.05 3.07 -3.42
C GLY A 79 6.76 1.58 -3.19
N GLY A 80 6.45 1.19 -1.94
CA GLY A 80 6.07 -0.18 -1.61
C GLY A 80 4.82 -0.65 -2.37
N ALA A 81 3.79 0.18 -2.46
CA ALA A 81 2.56 -0.13 -3.20
C ALA A 81 2.84 -0.39 -4.70
N TRP A 82 3.62 0.48 -5.35
CA TRP A 82 3.95 0.33 -6.76
C TRP A 82 4.84 -0.88 -7.04
N VAL A 83 5.85 -1.13 -6.20
CA VAL A 83 6.68 -2.33 -6.30
C VAL A 83 5.83 -3.59 -6.13
N SER A 84 4.98 -3.64 -5.10
CA SER A 84 4.07 -4.77 -4.90
C SER A 84 3.18 -4.98 -6.12
N PHE A 85 2.57 -3.93 -6.66
CA PHE A 85 1.69 -4.02 -7.83
C PHE A 85 2.39 -4.65 -9.03
N VAL A 86 3.60 -4.19 -9.36
CA VAL A 86 4.37 -4.73 -10.51
C VAL A 86 4.71 -6.19 -10.29
N PHE A 87 5.25 -6.54 -9.13
CA PHE A 87 5.77 -7.89 -8.88
C PHE A 87 4.68 -8.90 -8.50
N ASP A 88 3.55 -8.49 -7.93
CA ASP A 88 2.38 -9.36 -7.76
C ASP A 88 1.77 -9.73 -9.13
N ASN A 89 1.67 -8.79 -10.06
CA ASN A 89 1.22 -9.11 -11.43
C ASN A 89 2.25 -9.98 -12.16
N ASN A 90 3.55 -9.67 -12.05
CA ASN A 90 4.61 -10.47 -12.66
C ASN A 90 4.58 -11.93 -12.16
N ALA A 91 4.29 -12.16 -10.89
CA ALA A 91 4.17 -13.50 -10.31
C ALA A 91 3.17 -14.38 -11.07
N ALA A 92 2.08 -13.81 -11.57
CA ALA A 92 1.08 -14.53 -12.34
C ALA A 92 1.60 -14.95 -13.73
N PHE A 93 2.40 -14.11 -14.39
CA PHE A 93 2.97 -14.39 -15.72
C PHE A 93 4.08 -15.43 -15.65
N ILE A 94 4.91 -15.39 -14.60
CA ILE A 94 5.98 -16.41 -14.41
C ILE A 94 5.48 -17.66 -13.68
N ASN A 95 4.22 -17.70 -13.26
CA ASN A 95 3.59 -18.77 -12.47
C ASN A 95 4.39 -19.15 -11.22
N SER A 96 4.96 -18.16 -10.54
CA SER A 96 5.81 -18.34 -9.35
C SER A 96 5.46 -17.31 -8.29
N ALA A 97 5.32 -17.75 -7.05
CA ALA A 97 4.89 -16.89 -5.96
C ALA A 97 5.52 -17.29 -4.62
N LEU A 98 5.25 -16.50 -3.58
CA LEU A 98 5.56 -16.86 -2.20
C LEU A 98 4.77 -18.13 -1.79
N PRO A 99 5.32 -18.97 -0.89
CA PRO A 99 4.79 -20.33 -0.63
C PRO A 99 3.28 -20.40 -0.40
N LEU A 100 2.72 -19.55 0.48
CA LEU A 100 1.29 -19.56 0.77
C LEU A 100 0.42 -19.17 -0.45
N ALA A 101 0.88 -18.22 -1.25
CA ALA A 101 0.15 -17.81 -2.45
C ALA A 101 0.30 -18.86 -3.56
N ALA A 102 1.47 -19.47 -3.69
CA ALA A 102 1.76 -20.54 -4.64
C ALA A 102 0.89 -21.79 -4.37
N GLU A 103 0.80 -22.21 -3.11
CA GLU A 103 -0.04 -23.35 -2.70
C GLU A 103 -1.50 -23.13 -3.11
N LYS A 104 -2.08 -21.96 -2.78
CA LYS A 104 -3.47 -21.63 -3.09
C LYS A 104 -3.75 -21.49 -4.59
N ALA A 105 -2.75 -21.08 -5.37
CA ALA A 105 -2.90 -20.82 -6.80
C ALA A 105 -2.43 -21.97 -7.69
N GLY A 106 -1.93 -23.07 -7.13
CA GLY A 106 -1.31 -24.14 -7.90
C GLY A 106 -0.09 -23.70 -8.69
N ALA A 107 0.67 -22.76 -8.16
CA ALA A 107 1.86 -22.18 -8.78
C ALA A 107 3.15 -22.74 -8.13
N THR A 108 4.29 -22.43 -8.73
CA THR A 108 5.60 -22.80 -8.17
C THR A 108 5.92 -21.93 -6.96
N ALA A 109 6.30 -22.54 -5.85
CA ALA A 109 6.81 -21.82 -4.69
C ALA A 109 8.30 -21.53 -4.89
N ASP A 110 8.66 -20.25 -4.99
CA ASP A 110 10.05 -19.79 -5.08
C ASP A 110 10.30 -18.60 -4.14
N PRO A 111 10.54 -18.89 -2.84
CA PRO A 111 10.72 -17.85 -1.82
C PRO A 111 12.05 -17.08 -1.93
N GLU A 112 13.00 -17.58 -2.72
CA GLU A 112 14.33 -16.98 -2.89
C GLU A 112 14.46 -16.18 -4.19
N SER A 113 13.43 -16.21 -5.05
CA SER A 113 13.44 -15.43 -6.29
C SER A 113 13.53 -13.93 -6.02
N LEU A 114 14.08 -13.21 -7.00
CA LEU A 114 14.07 -11.73 -6.97
C LEU A 114 12.65 -11.19 -6.79
N ASN A 115 11.67 -11.81 -7.49
CA ASN A 115 10.26 -11.42 -7.39
C ASN A 115 9.74 -11.53 -5.95
N ALA A 116 9.99 -12.65 -5.29
CA ALA A 116 9.58 -12.88 -3.90
C ALA A 116 10.30 -11.93 -2.93
N THR A 117 11.59 -11.67 -3.15
CA THR A 117 12.37 -10.72 -2.35
C THR A 117 11.81 -9.31 -2.44
N LEU A 118 11.50 -8.83 -3.64
CA LEU A 118 10.91 -7.49 -3.85
C LEU A 118 9.50 -7.39 -3.25
N LEU A 119 8.70 -8.44 -3.31
CA LEU A 119 7.40 -8.48 -2.63
C LEU A 119 7.52 -8.40 -1.11
N LYS A 120 8.48 -9.10 -0.50
CA LYS A 120 8.75 -9.00 0.95
C LYS A 120 9.19 -7.59 1.33
N LEU A 121 10.13 -7.00 0.59
CA LEU A 121 10.63 -5.63 0.83
C LEU A 121 9.50 -4.59 0.67
N SER A 122 8.64 -4.74 -0.33
CA SER A 122 7.51 -3.83 -0.54
C SER A 122 6.51 -3.88 0.62
N ALA A 123 6.19 -5.06 1.12
CA ALA A 123 5.32 -5.23 2.28
C ALA A 123 5.93 -4.62 3.55
N MET A 124 7.22 -4.82 3.78
CA MET A 124 7.96 -4.20 4.89
C MET A 124 7.94 -2.67 4.77
N ALA A 125 8.21 -2.11 3.59
CA ALA A 125 8.21 -0.66 3.37
C ALA A 125 6.84 -0.06 3.67
N MET A 126 5.76 -0.64 3.18
CA MET A 126 4.40 -0.19 3.48
C MET A 126 4.08 -0.29 4.97
N GLY A 127 4.44 -1.40 5.61
CA GLY A 127 4.23 -1.62 7.05
C GLY A 127 4.97 -0.58 7.89
N VAL A 128 6.26 -0.37 7.64
CA VAL A 128 7.07 0.64 8.34
C VAL A 128 6.54 2.05 8.10
N GLY A 129 6.18 2.40 6.86
CA GLY A 129 5.63 3.71 6.54
C GLY A 129 4.33 4.00 7.28
N SER A 130 3.40 3.05 7.34
CA SER A 130 2.14 3.19 8.08
C SER A 130 2.36 3.27 9.60
N MET A 131 3.26 2.46 10.16
CA MET A 131 3.60 2.51 11.60
C MET A 131 4.20 3.85 12.00
N LEU A 132 5.09 4.41 11.18
CA LEU A 132 5.69 5.74 11.43
C LEU A 132 4.63 6.85 11.44
N LEU A 133 3.57 6.76 10.65
CA LEU A 133 2.43 7.67 10.73
C LEU A 133 1.62 7.42 12.00
N CYS A 134 1.29 6.17 12.31
CA CYS A 134 0.49 5.82 13.49
C CYS A 134 1.12 6.30 14.81
N VAL A 135 2.44 6.27 14.94
CA VAL A 135 3.16 6.83 16.12
C VAL A 135 2.88 8.33 16.29
N GLY A 136 2.55 9.04 15.21
CA GLY A 136 2.18 10.47 15.26
C GLY A 136 0.69 10.74 15.47
N MET A 137 -0.13 9.71 15.63
CA MET A 137 -1.58 9.83 15.78
C MET A 137 -1.97 10.40 17.16
N ASP A 138 -2.95 11.28 17.18
CA ASP A 138 -3.58 11.75 18.42
C ASP A 138 -4.85 10.93 18.69
N LEU A 139 -4.77 10.02 19.64
CA LEU A 139 -5.90 9.17 20.03
C LEU A 139 -7.10 9.96 20.56
N ALA A 140 -6.87 11.16 21.12
CA ALA A 140 -7.95 12.02 21.61
C ALA A 140 -8.83 12.53 20.46
N LEU A 141 -8.24 12.80 19.29
CA LEU A 141 -8.97 13.17 18.08
C LEU A 141 -9.83 12.02 17.56
N LEU A 142 -9.32 10.78 17.62
CA LEU A 142 -10.08 9.59 17.20
C LEU A 142 -11.28 9.32 18.10
N MET A 143 -11.20 9.66 19.38
CA MET A 143 -12.29 9.48 20.35
C MET A 143 -13.27 10.65 20.37
N GLY A 144 -13.17 11.59 19.44
CA GLY A 144 -14.05 12.77 19.38
C GLY A 144 -13.90 13.72 20.55
N LYS A 145 -12.86 13.58 21.37
CA LYS A 145 -12.54 14.53 22.44
C LYS A 145 -11.90 15.75 21.80
N SER A 146 -12.69 16.78 21.53
CA SER A 146 -12.17 18.09 21.19
C SER A 146 -11.17 18.52 22.25
N SER A 147 -9.95 18.83 21.84
CA SER A 147 -9.00 19.48 22.73
C SER A 147 -9.43 20.94 22.82
N ASP A 148 -10.45 21.22 23.62
CA ASP A 148 -10.74 22.58 24.10
C ASP A 148 -9.55 23.05 24.95
N LYS A 149 -8.48 23.45 24.27
CA LYS A 149 -7.46 24.30 24.88
C LYS A 149 -8.18 25.61 25.19
N LYS A 150 -8.67 25.73 26.43
CA LYS A 150 -8.97 27.00 27.04
C LYS A 150 -7.83 27.96 26.73
N LYS A 151 -8.11 28.93 25.85
CA LYS A 151 -7.32 30.16 25.75
C LYS A 151 -7.61 30.90 27.02
N ASN A 152 -6.68 30.84 27.97
CA ASN A 152 -6.53 31.86 29.03
C ASN A 152 -5.47 32.85 28.58
#